data_868928c1235c6dec2a8bdbee3a05a26b
#
_entry.id   868928c1235c6dec2a8bdbee3a05a26b
#
_cell.length_a   1.000
_cell.length_b   1.000
_cell.length_c   1.000
_cell.angle_alpha   90.00
_cell.angle_beta   90.00
_cell.angle_gamma   90.00
#
_symmetry.space_group_name_H-M   'P 1'
#
loop_
_entity.id
_entity.type
_entity.pdbx_description
1 polymer ?
#
loop_
_entity_poly.entity_id
_entity_poly.type
_entity_poly.pdbx_seq_one_letter_code
_entity_poly.pdbx_strand_id
1 'polypeptide(L)'
;MPRAARRALTAAVEYGVGRAGIAAVRALDRDVIGQAHHPRGAAGRVTAWEMAHRPSNRERNRWVVSLLAVRPADRVLEIGFGPGVAVAALARAGAGHVYGIDHSAVMLRQASRRNAAAIRAGRVTLIEAPVDQLPPALDGPFDAIFAINSLAFWPAPVQRLGELRQRLAPGGRMAIASQPRCPGATADTSRSAARDIEKLLTEAGFTQLSTHTLPLSPSVACVIAASSTC
;
A
#
# COMPACT_ATOMS: atom_id res chain seq x y z
N MET A 1 21.17 -17.49 6.11
CA MET A 1 21.65 -17.09 4.77
C MET A 1 23.04 -16.49 4.86
N PRO A 2 24.02 -16.89 4.02
CA PRO A 2 25.36 -16.32 3.99
C PRO A 2 25.32 -14.82 3.67
N ARG A 3 26.23 -14.02 4.29
CA ARG A 3 26.36 -12.56 4.04
C ARG A 3 26.50 -12.17 2.55
N ALA A 4 27.07 -13.06 1.74
CA ALA A 4 27.23 -12.89 0.29
C ALA A 4 25.91 -12.86 -0.47
N ALA A 5 24.93 -13.71 -0.10
CA ALA A 5 23.60 -13.74 -0.71
C ALA A 5 22.78 -12.48 -0.36
N ARG A 6 22.97 -11.92 0.84
CA ARG A 6 22.37 -10.64 1.23
C ARG A 6 22.90 -9.47 0.39
N ARG A 7 24.23 -9.40 0.17
CA ARG A 7 24.83 -8.34 -0.68
C ARG A 7 24.42 -8.46 -2.15
N ALA A 8 24.30 -9.67 -2.68
CA ALA A 8 23.85 -9.91 -4.05
C ALA A 8 22.36 -9.53 -4.22
N LEU A 9 21.50 -9.81 -3.23
CA LEU A 9 20.09 -9.42 -3.27
C LEU A 9 19.92 -7.90 -3.22
N THR A 10 20.69 -7.20 -2.38
CA THR A 10 20.67 -5.73 -2.27
C THR A 10 21.23 -5.08 -3.54
N ALA A 11 22.33 -5.62 -4.09
CA ALA A 11 22.93 -5.12 -5.31
C ALA A 11 22.08 -5.38 -6.57
N ALA A 12 21.41 -6.52 -6.67
CA ALA A 12 20.50 -6.83 -7.77
C ALA A 12 19.24 -5.95 -7.77
N VAL A 13 18.85 -5.43 -6.61
CA VAL A 13 17.73 -4.50 -6.45
C VAL A 13 18.16 -3.05 -6.72
N GLU A 14 19.45 -2.72 -6.57
CA GLU A 14 19.98 -1.34 -6.65
C GLU A 14 20.82 -1.06 -7.91
N TYR A 15 21.40 -2.07 -8.57
CA TYR A 15 22.33 -1.89 -9.71
C TYR A 15 22.08 -2.91 -10.81
N GLY A 16 21.95 -2.44 -12.04
CA GLY A 16 21.75 -3.27 -13.24
C GLY A 16 22.93 -4.19 -13.53
N VAL A 17 22.66 -5.46 -13.84
CA VAL A 17 23.66 -6.49 -14.13
C VAL A 17 23.55 -6.97 -15.56
N GLY A 18 24.69 -7.22 -16.22
CA GLY A 18 24.81 -7.63 -17.63
C GLY A 18 24.19 -8.99 -17.97
N ARG A 19 24.15 -9.31 -19.31
CA ARG A 19 23.35 -10.38 -19.95
C ARG A 19 23.42 -11.79 -19.34
N ALA A 20 24.51 -12.20 -18.69
CA ALA A 20 24.62 -13.53 -18.05
C ALA A 20 23.92 -13.60 -16.67
N GLY A 21 23.75 -12.46 -15.99
CA GLY A 21 22.98 -12.36 -14.74
C GLY A 21 21.46 -12.34 -14.94
N ILE A 22 20.99 -12.04 -16.15
CA ILE A 22 19.56 -11.81 -16.45
C ILE A 22 18.70 -13.07 -16.27
N ALA A 23 19.20 -14.27 -16.55
CA ALA A 23 18.44 -15.51 -16.35
C ALA A 23 18.37 -15.91 -14.87
N ALA A 24 19.46 -15.76 -14.13
CA ALA A 24 19.48 -16.00 -12.67
C ALA A 24 18.70 -14.91 -11.92
N VAL A 25 18.80 -13.64 -12.37
CA VAL A 25 18.00 -12.53 -11.85
C VAL A 25 16.52 -12.71 -12.18
N ARG A 26 16.14 -13.22 -13.36
CA ARG A 26 14.73 -13.49 -13.69
C ARG A 26 14.11 -14.64 -12.86
N ALA A 27 14.88 -15.64 -12.47
CA ALA A 27 14.40 -16.68 -11.56
C ALA A 27 14.29 -16.16 -10.12
N LEU A 28 15.28 -15.38 -9.66
CA LEU A 28 15.26 -14.66 -8.38
C LEU A 28 14.23 -13.54 -8.36
N ASP A 29 14.03 -12.81 -9.48
CA ASP A 29 13.02 -11.76 -9.62
C ASP A 29 11.58 -12.30 -9.49
N ARG A 30 11.27 -13.47 -10.07
CA ARG A 30 9.95 -14.08 -9.89
C ARG A 30 9.67 -14.43 -8.44
N ASP A 31 10.68 -14.90 -7.72
CA ASP A 31 10.53 -15.24 -6.30
C ASP A 31 10.49 -13.98 -5.41
N VAL A 32 11.30 -12.98 -5.70
CA VAL A 32 11.32 -11.68 -4.98
C VAL A 32 10.04 -10.89 -5.24
N ILE A 33 9.57 -10.81 -6.48
CA ILE A 33 8.29 -10.17 -6.82
C ILE A 33 7.13 -10.97 -6.22
N GLY A 34 7.17 -12.30 -6.30
CA GLY A 34 6.20 -13.18 -5.64
C GLY A 34 6.16 -12.99 -4.13
N GLN A 35 7.32 -12.86 -3.47
CA GLN A 35 7.41 -12.60 -2.03
C GLN A 35 7.02 -11.15 -1.66
N ALA A 36 7.21 -10.18 -2.55
CA ALA A 36 6.73 -8.82 -2.32
C ALA A 36 5.21 -8.73 -2.47
N HIS A 37 4.64 -9.50 -3.39
CA HIS A 37 3.20 -9.58 -3.63
C HIS A 37 2.48 -10.45 -2.60
N HIS A 38 2.98 -11.65 -2.34
CA HIS A 38 2.37 -12.62 -1.41
C HIS A 38 3.43 -13.26 -0.51
N PRO A 39 3.89 -12.54 0.53
CA PRO A 39 4.95 -13.03 1.42
C PRO A 39 4.55 -14.32 2.14
N ARG A 40 5.38 -15.36 2.00
CA ARG A 40 5.17 -16.66 2.63
C ARG A 40 6.43 -17.17 3.33
N GLY A 41 6.25 -17.95 4.39
CA GLY A 41 7.35 -18.62 5.09
C GLY A 41 8.39 -17.69 5.68
N ALA A 42 9.64 -18.17 5.78
CA ALA A 42 10.75 -17.41 6.35
C ALA A 42 11.20 -16.26 5.45
N ALA A 43 11.24 -16.46 4.13
CA ALA A 43 11.58 -15.42 3.16
C ALA A 43 10.57 -14.26 3.21
N GLY A 44 9.28 -14.57 3.26
CA GLY A 44 8.24 -13.54 3.42
C GLY A 44 8.37 -12.74 4.71
N ARG A 45 8.79 -13.36 5.82
CA ARG A 45 9.06 -12.61 7.07
C ARG A 45 10.21 -11.61 6.94
N VAL A 46 11.28 -11.99 6.22
CA VAL A 46 12.42 -11.10 5.96
C VAL A 46 11.99 -9.95 5.05
N THR A 47 11.30 -10.23 3.95
CA THR A 47 10.78 -9.21 3.03
C THR A 47 9.87 -8.23 3.76
N ALA A 48 8.93 -8.72 4.54
CA ALA A 48 8.03 -7.89 5.33
C ALA A 48 8.77 -7.04 6.38
N TRP A 49 9.83 -7.58 7.01
CA TRP A 49 10.68 -6.82 7.93
C TRP A 49 11.44 -5.71 7.20
N GLU A 50 12.04 -5.99 6.05
CA GLU A 50 12.74 -4.99 5.23
C GLU A 50 11.78 -3.88 4.79
N MET A 51 10.59 -4.23 4.28
CA MET A 51 9.55 -3.26 3.93
C MET A 51 9.18 -2.36 5.11
N ALA A 52 9.12 -2.91 6.32
CA ALA A 52 8.79 -2.16 7.53
C ALA A 52 9.89 -1.19 7.97
N HIS A 53 11.17 -1.47 7.67
CA HIS A 53 12.31 -0.73 8.19
C HIS A 53 12.98 0.18 7.16
N ARG A 54 12.67 0.03 5.87
CA ARG A 54 13.21 0.89 4.82
C ARG A 54 12.79 2.36 5.03
N PRO A 55 13.73 3.32 5.14
CA PRO A 55 13.42 4.72 5.41
C PRO A 55 12.41 5.31 4.42
N SER A 56 12.61 5.08 3.12
CA SER A 56 11.70 5.58 2.07
C SER A 56 10.27 5.03 2.19
N ASN A 57 10.08 3.81 2.70
CA ASN A 57 8.75 3.27 2.96
C ASN A 57 8.07 4.00 4.13
N ARG A 58 8.82 4.30 5.19
CA ARG A 58 8.31 5.05 6.34
C ARG A 58 7.94 6.48 5.95
N GLU A 59 8.78 7.12 5.15
CA GLU A 59 8.56 8.48 4.67
C GLU A 59 7.33 8.54 3.76
N ARG A 60 7.25 7.66 2.76
CA ARG A 60 6.07 7.53 1.89
C ARG A 60 4.77 7.31 2.69
N ASN A 61 4.77 6.38 3.64
CA ASN A 61 3.58 6.09 4.43
C ASN A 61 3.15 7.29 5.28
N ARG A 62 4.10 8.00 5.92
CA ARG A 62 3.79 9.22 6.68
C ARG A 62 3.21 10.31 5.78
N TRP A 63 3.81 10.49 4.61
CA TRP A 63 3.37 11.48 3.66
C TRP A 63 1.94 11.20 3.15
N VAL A 64 1.64 9.95 2.76
CA VAL A 64 0.28 9.58 2.35
C VAL A 64 -0.72 9.82 3.49
N VAL A 65 -0.37 9.44 4.72
CA VAL A 65 -1.20 9.69 5.89
C VAL A 65 -1.43 11.19 6.12
N SER A 66 -0.41 12.04 5.91
CA SER A 66 -0.60 13.50 6.03
C SER A 66 -1.55 14.07 4.99
N LEU A 67 -1.52 13.52 3.76
CA LEU A 67 -2.45 13.92 2.70
C LEU A 67 -3.90 13.52 2.98
N LEU A 68 -4.12 12.46 3.75
CA LEU A 68 -5.46 12.05 4.15
C LEU A 68 -6.12 13.04 5.12
N ALA A 69 -5.35 13.90 5.78
CA ALA A 69 -5.87 14.92 6.71
C ALA A 69 -6.93 14.37 7.68
N VAL A 70 -6.60 13.23 8.33
CA VAL A 70 -7.55 12.51 9.20
C VAL A 70 -7.93 13.30 10.44
N ARG A 71 -9.18 13.17 10.86
CA ARG A 71 -9.77 13.77 12.05
C ARG A 71 -9.94 12.73 13.17
N PRO A 72 -10.09 13.15 14.42
CA PRO A 72 -10.24 12.22 15.56
C PRO A 72 -11.43 11.27 15.48
N ALA A 73 -12.49 11.62 14.74
CA ALA A 73 -13.67 10.78 14.56
C ALA A 73 -13.63 9.93 13.29
N ASP A 74 -12.65 10.16 12.40
CA ASP A 74 -12.60 9.50 11.08
C ASP A 74 -12.43 7.98 11.22
N ARG A 75 -13.23 7.25 10.45
CA ARG A 75 -13.09 5.82 10.17
C ARG A 75 -12.28 5.65 8.90
N VAL A 76 -11.12 5.02 9.00
CA VAL A 76 -10.15 4.93 7.89
C VAL A 76 -9.90 3.47 7.54
N LEU A 77 -9.93 3.13 6.25
CA LEU A 77 -9.63 1.78 5.76
C LEU A 77 -8.37 1.77 4.87
N GLU A 78 -7.40 0.94 5.21
CA GLU A 78 -6.23 0.64 4.36
C GLU A 78 -6.42 -0.68 3.61
N ILE A 79 -6.23 -0.67 2.29
CA ILE A 79 -6.24 -1.85 1.43
C ILE A 79 -4.81 -2.30 1.11
N GLY A 80 -4.40 -3.45 1.64
CA GLY A 80 -3.02 -3.94 1.53
C GLY A 80 -2.11 -3.28 2.55
N PHE A 81 -2.40 -3.44 3.83
CA PHE A 81 -1.66 -2.76 4.92
C PHE A 81 -0.20 -3.21 5.05
N GLY A 82 0.20 -4.31 4.41
CA GLY A 82 1.56 -4.85 4.51
C GLY A 82 2.02 -5.02 5.96
N PRO A 83 3.22 -4.53 6.34
CA PRO A 83 3.70 -4.63 7.72
C PRO A 83 3.06 -3.62 8.69
N GLY A 84 1.97 -2.93 8.31
CA GLY A 84 1.17 -2.05 9.14
C GLY A 84 1.83 -0.71 9.51
N VAL A 85 2.66 -0.15 8.63
CA VAL A 85 3.37 1.10 8.89
C VAL A 85 2.44 2.31 8.82
N ALA A 86 1.55 2.38 7.81
CA ALA A 86 0.57 3.46 7.69
C ALA A 86 -0.53 3.34 8.74
N VAL A 87 -1.02 2.12 9.06
CA VAL A 87 -1.91 1.88 10.19
C VAL A 87 -1.35 2.48 11.48
N ALA A 88 -0.07 2.22 11.79
CA ALA A 88 0.58 2.77 12.98
C ALA A 88 0.72 4.30 12.93
N ALA A 89 0.89 4.89 11.75
CA ALA A 89 0.95 6.33 11.57
C ALA A 89 -0.43 6.97 11.80
N LEU A 90 -1.50 6.39 11.25
CA LEU A 90 -2.88 6.84 11.44
C LEU A 90 -3.32 6.75 12.92
N ALA A 91 -3.02 5.63 13.58
CA ALA A 91 -3.35 5.47 15.00
C ALA A 91 -2.64 6.50 15.89
N ARG A 92 -1.42 6.94 15.52
CA ARG A 92 -0.70 8.03 16.19
C ARG A 92 -1.20 9.42 15.80
N ALA A 93 -1.67 9.58 14.56
CA ALA A 93 -2.28 10.84 14.11
C ALA A 93 -3.66 11.10 14.73
N GLY A 94 -4.20 10.13 15.46
CA GLY A 94 -5.44 10.32 16.19
C GLY A 94 -6.70 9.99 15.40
N ALA A 95 -6.62 9.20 14.31
CA ALA A 95 -7.81 8.66 13.65
C ALA A 95 -8.73 7.96 14.66
N GLY A 96 -10.04 8.09 14.49
CA GLY A 96 -11.03 7.51 15.40
C GLY A 96 -10.95 5.98 15.42
N HIS A 97 -11.02 5.35 14.23
CA HIS A 97 -10.78 3.92 14.10
C HIS A 97 -10.10 3.60 12.76
N VAL A 98 -9.04 2.81 12.80
CA VAL A 98 -8.32 2.36 11.62
C VAL A 98 -8.63 0.88 11.35
N TYR A 99 -9.17 0.62 10.18
CA TYR A 99 -9.37 -0.71 9.64
C TYR A 99 -8.30 -1.01 8.58
N GLY A 100 -7.95 -2.26 8.43
CA GLY A 100 -7.04 -2.67 7.37
C GLY A 100 -7.28 -4.10 6.93
N ILE A 101 -7.10 -4.34 5.62
CA ILE A 101 -7.05 -5.69 5.08
C ILE A 101 -5.72 -5.95 4.38
N ASP A 102 -5.29 -7.20 4.43
CA ASP A 102 -4.18 -7.74 3.64
C ASP A 102 -4.41 -9.23 3.41
N HIS A 103 -4.08 -9.71 2.24
CA HIS A 103 -4.28 -11.12 1.91
C HIS A 103 -3.20 -12.06 2.47
N SER A 104 -2.17 -11.52 3.13
CA SER A 104 -1.03 -12.27 3.66
C SER A 104 -1.08 -12.43 5.18
N ALA A 105 -1.21 -13.68 5.64
CA ALA A 105 -1.09 -14.02 7.06
C ALA A 105 0.26 -13.58 7.68
N VAL A 106 1.34 -13.50 6.89
CA VAL A 106 2.65 -12.98 7.34
C VAL A 106 2.54 -11.49 7.65
N MET A 107 1.91 -10.72 6.76
CA MET A 107 1.69 -9.29 6.94
C MET A 107 0.74 -9.02 8.12
N LEU A 108 -0.35 -9.77 8.23
CA LEU A 108 -1.26 -9.67 9.39
C LEU A 108 -0.51 -9.86 10.71
N ARG A 109 0.30 -10.90 10.84
CA ARG A 109 1.09 -11.14 12.08
C ARG A 109 2.06 -10.01 12.40
N GLN A 110 2.75 -9.45 11.39
CA GLN A 110 3.68 -8.33 11.60
C GLN A 110 2.96 -7.03 11.94
N ALA A 111 1.90 -6.71 11.21
CA ALA A 111 1.09 -5.52 11.44
C ALA A 111 0.42 -5.57 12.82
N SER A 112 -0.10 -6.74 13.24
CA SER A 112 -0.70 -6.92 14.57
C SER A 112 0.31 -6.70 15.71
N ARG A 113 1.54 -7.21 15.55
CA ARG A 113 2.60 -6.96 16.54
C ARG A 113 2.97 -5.48 16.61
N ARG A 114 3.10 -4.81 15.45
CA ARG A 114 3.43 -3.38 15.35
C ARG A 114 2.36 -2.50 16.00
N ASN A 115 1.10 -2.86 15.83
CA ASN A 115 -0.06 -2.08 16.24
C ASN A 115 -0.73 -2.63 17.52
N ALA A 116 -0.07 -3.54 18.25
CA ALA A 116 -0.67 -4.28 19.37
C ALA A 116 -1.33 -3.39 20.44
N ALA A 117 -0.72 -2.26 20.79
CA ALA A 117 -1.30 -1.32 21.75
C ALA A 117 -2.59 -0.68 21.25
N ALA A 118 -2.63 -0.26 19.97
CA ALA A 118 -3.82 0.34 19.36
C ALA A 118 -4.94 -0.69 19.15
N ILE A 119 -4.59 -1.94 18.83
CA ILE A 119 -5.54 -3.06 18.72
C ILE A 119 -6.17 -3.34 20.10
N ARG A 120 -5.36 -3.47 21.15
CA ARG A 120 -5.90 -3.68 22.51
C ARG A 120 -6.76 -2.51 23.00
N ALA A 121 -6.48 -1.31 22.55
CA ALA A 121 -7.27 -0.12 22.85
C ALA A 121 -8.55 0.01 21.99
N GLY A 122 -8.84 -0.99 21.13
CA GLY A 122 -10.02 -0.98 20.26
C GLY A 122 -9.97 0.07 19.14
N ARG A 123 -8.80 0.64 18.82
CA ARG A 123 -8.65 1.69 17.79
C ARG A 123 -8.16 1.19 16.44
N VAL A 124 -7.75 -0.07 16.35
CA VAL A 124 -7.27 -0.70 15.12
C VAL A 124 -7.87 -2.08 14.98
N THR A 125 -8.40 -2.37 13.80
CA THR A 125 -8.90 -3.70 13.39
C THR A 125 -8.17 -4.13 12.11
N LEU A 126 -7.46 -5.26 12.16
CA LEU A 126 -6.75 -5.83 11.02
C LEU A 126 -7.35 -7.19 10.66
N ILE A 127 -7.62 -7.40 9.38
CA ILE A 127 -8.27 -8.63 8.88
C ILE A 127 -7.44 -9.20 7.73
N GLU A 128 -7.25 -10.51 7.74
CA GLU A 128 -6.71 -11.24 6.58
C GLU A 128 -7.85 -11.45 5.58
N ALA A 129 -7.82 -10.68 4.50
CA ALA A 129 -8.79 -10.79 3.41
C ALA A 129 -8.21 -10.21 2.12
N PRO A 130 -8.53 -10.78 0.96
CA PRO A 130 -8.27 -10.16 -0.33
C PRO A 130 -9.28 -9.03 -0.60
N VAL A 131 -8.91 -8.10 -1.49
CA VAL A 131 -9.72 -6.90 -1.79
C VAL A 131 -11.06 -7.21 -2.48
N ASP A 132 -11.17 -8.36 -3.12
CA ASP A 132 -12.38 -8.83 -3.83
C ASP A 132 -13.32 -9.66 -2.93
N GLN A 133 -12.96 -9.84 -1.64
CA GLN A 133 -13.76 -10.55 -0.65
C GLN A 133 -13.76 -9.77 0.67
N LEU A 134 -14.27 -8.53 0.65
CA LEU A 134 -14.33 -7.70 1.84
C LEU A 134 -15.32 -8.28 2.85
N PRO A 135 -14.89 -8.48 4.11
CA PRO A 135 -15.79 -8.91 5.16
C PRO A 135 -16.93 -7.92 5.42
N PRO A 136 -18.13 -8.37 5.81
CA PRO A 136 -19.26 -7.47 6.14
C PRO A 136 -18.96 -6.43 7.22
N ALA A 137 -17.99 -6.71 8.11
CA ALA A 137 -17.53 -5.73 9.12
C ALA A 137 -16.90 -4.47 8.49
N LEU A 138 -16.60 -4.49 7.17
CA LEU A 138 -16.02 -3.40 6.40
C LEU A 138 -17.00 -2.78 5.38
N ASP A 139 -18.30 -2.86 5.63
CA ASP A 139 -19.29 -2.26 4.73
C ASP A 139 -19.33 -0.73 4.79
N GLY A 140 -18.65 -0.13 5.75
CA GLY A 140 -18.53 1.32 5.88
C GLY A 140 -19.62 1.94 6.78
N PRO A 141 -19.93 3.24 6.65
CA PRO A 141 -19.19 4.19 5.81
C PRO A 141 -17.80 4.51 6.37
N PHE A 142 -16.86 4.86 5.47
CA PHE A 142 -15.50 5.30 5.80
C PHE A 142 -15.29 6.76 5.38
N ASP A 143 -14.62 7.55 6.21
CA ASP A 143 -14.24 8.92 5.90
C ASP A 143 -13.04 8.97 4.95
N ALA A 144 -12.19 7.95 5.02
CA ALA A 144 -11.10 7.77 4.06
C ALA A 144 -10.82 6.28 3.78
N ILE A 145 -10.57 5.96 2.52
CA ILE A 145 -10.06 4.66 2.09
C ILE A 145 -8.77 4.92 1.31
N PHE A 146 -7.73 4.13 1.57
CA PHE A 146 -6.48 4.31 0.84
C PHE A 146 -5.73 3.01 0.59
N ALA A 147 -4.82 3.08 -0.39
CA ALA A 147 -3.94 1.99 -0.74
C ALA A 147 -2.55 2.51 -1.12
N ILE A 148 -1.50 1.84 -0.66
CA ILE A 148 -0.11 2.20 -0.96
C ILE A 148 0.59 1.03 -1.62
N ASN A 149 0.96 1.15 -2.90
CA ASN A 149 1.64 0.13 -3.70
C ASN A 149 0.90 -1.22 -3.79
N SER A 150 -0.40 -1.26 -3.61
CA SER A 150 -1.18 -2.51 -3.69
C SER A 150 -2.11 -2.59 -4.89
N LEU A 151 -2.55 -1.46 -5.47
CA LEU A 151 -3.54 -1.41 -6.55
C LEU A 151 -3.17 -2.29 -7.76
N ALA A 152 -1.89 -2.36 -8.15
CA ALA A 152 -1.43 -3.16 -9.29
C ALA A 152 -1.69 -4.67 -9.14
N PHE A 153 -2.04 -5.13 -7.94
CA PHE A 153 -2.31 -6.53 -7.62
C PHE A 153 -3.79 -6.83 -7.45
N TRP A 154 -4.67 -5.84 -7.63
CA TRP A 154 -6.10 -6.05 -7.45
C TRP A 154 -6.73 -6.70 -8.69
N PRO A 155 -7.55 -7.73 -8.53
CA PRO A 155 -8.34 -8.26 -9.62
C PRO A 155 -9.42 -7.23 -9.99
N ALA A 156 -9.64 -7.00 -11.28
CA ALA A 156 -10.64 -6.06 -11.80
C ALA A 156 -10.62 -4.70 -11.06
N PRO A 157 -9.52 -3.92 -11.14
CA PRO A 157 -9.29 -2.77 -10.25
C PRO A 157 -10.40 -1.70 -10.35
N VAL A 158 -10.95 -1.45 -11.52
CA VAL A 158 -12.08 -0.50 -11.69
C VAL A 158 -13.30 -0.93 -10.87
N GLN A 159 -13.65 -2.22 -10.94
CA GLN A 159 -14.78 -2.76 -10.18
C GLN A 159 -14.53 -2.64 -8.66
N ARG A 160 -13.31 -3.02 -8.19
CA ARG A 160 -12.95 -2.91 -6.76
C ARG A 160 -12.97 -1.46 -6.29
N LEU A 161 -12.46 -0.53 -7.07
CA LEU A 161 -12.52 0.90 -6.77
C LEU A 161 -13.97 1.40 -6.69
N GLY A 162 -14.86 0.96 -7.61
CA GLY A 162 -16.28 1.28 -7.56
C GLY A 162 -16.99 0.76 -6.31
N GLU A 163 -16.70 -0.47 -5.90
CA GLU A 163 -17.24 -1.05 -4.66
C GLU A 163 -16.73 -0.32 -3.40
N LEU A 164 -15.45 0.07 -3.38
CA LEU A 164 -14.88 0.85 -2.29
C LEU A 164 -15.45 2.27 -2.26
N ARG A 165 -15.75 2.88 -3.44
CA ARG A 165 -16.43 4.18 -3.51
C ARG A 165 -17.80 4.16 -2.82
N GLN A 166 -18.55 3.08 -2.98
CA GLN A 166 -19.86 2.91 -2.32
C GLN A 166 -19.74 2.80 -0.78
N ARG A 167 -18.56 2.48 -0.27
CA ARG A 167 -18.27 2.40 1.17
C ARG A 167 -17.74 3.70 1.76
N LEU A 168 -17.55 4.74 0.95
CA LEU A 168 -17.16 6.05 1.46
C LEU A 168 -18.39 6.78 2.03
N ALA A 169 -18.16 7.49 3.10
CA ALA A 169 -19.10 8.47 3.62
C ALA A 169 -19.33 9.61 2.62
N PRO A 170 -20.44 10.35 2.67
CA PRO A 170 -20.60 11.60 1.95
C PRO A 170 -19.41 12.53 2.25
N GLY A 171 -18.74 13.04 1.20
CA GLY A 171 -17.51 13.83 1.34
C GLY A 171 -16.27 13.02 1.77
N GLY A 172 -16.37 11.71 1.83
CA GLY A 172 -15.23 10.81 2.06
C GLY A 172 -14.23 10.84 0.90
N ARG A 173 -13.01 10.38 1.15
CA ARG A 173 -11.90 10.47 0.18
C ARG A 173 -11.21 9.13 -0.05
N MET A 174 -10.81 8.90 -1.30
CA MET A 174 -9.96 7.79 -1.72
C MET A 174 -8.55 8.32 -2.00
N ALA A 175 -7.51 7.65 -1.49
CA ALA A 175 -6.13 7.96 -1.85
C ALA A 175 -5.40 6.71 -2.36
N ILE A 176 -4.86 6.78 -3.56
CA ILE A 176 -4.08 5.70 -4.15
C ILE A 176 -2.66 6.19 -4.38
N ALA A 177 -1.70 5.59 -3.70
CA ALA A 177 -0.29 5.94 -3.82
C ALA A 177 0.52 4.84 -4.51
N SER A 178 1.38 5.25 -5.42
CA SER A 178 2.32 4.38 -6.13
C SER A 178 3.74 4.93 -6.06
N GLN A 179 4.67 4.07 -5.69
CA GLN A 179 6.10 4.26 -5.88
C GLN A 179 6.61 3.09 -6.71
N PRO A 180 6.82 3.24 -8.02
CA PRO A 180 7.33 2.18 -8.87
C PRO A 180 8.66 1.63 -8.33
N ARG A 181 8.77 0.29 -8.26
CA ARG A 181 9.96 -0.39 -7.73
C ARG A 181 10.62 -1.30 -8.77
N CYS A 182 10.32 -1.09 -10.06
CA CYS A 182 10.98 -1.80 -11.15
C CYS A 182 12.38 -1.25 -11.40
N PRO A 183 13.32 -2.09 -11.89
CA PRO A 183 14.64 -1.63 -12.30
C PRO A 183 14.54 -0.48 -13.32
N GLY A 184 15.31 0.59 -13.10
CA GLY A 184 15.30 1.76 -13.98
C GLY A 184 14.10 2.70 -13.81
N ALA A 185 13.28 2.53 -12.77
CA ALA A 185 12.17 3.45 -12.49
C ALA A 185 12.67 4.88 -12.27
N THR A 186 12.03 5.83 -12.94
CA THR A 186 12.34 7.26 -12.93
C THR A 186 11.14 8.08 -12.45
N ALA A 187 11.27 9.39 -12.42
CA ALA A 187 10.15 10.30 -12.20
C ALA A 187 9.07 10.18 -13.29
N ASP A 188 9.46 9.86 -14.54
CA ASP A 188 8.50 9.61 -15.62
C ASP A 188 7.68 8.35 -15.38
N THR A 189 8.31 7.30 -14.88
CA THR A 189 7.60 6.07 -14.47
C THR A 189 6.55 6.38 -13.42
N SER A 190 6.87 7.23 -12.44
CA SER A 190 5.93 7.64 -11.39
C SER A 190 4.79 8.52 -11.94
N ARG A 191 5.09 9.42 -12.89
CA ARG A 191 4.07 10.22 -13.58
C ARG A 191 3.12 9.34 -14.43
N SER A 192 3.66 8.32 -15.10
CA SER A 192 2.83 7.38 -15.84
C SER A 192 1.90 6.61 -14.90
N ALA A 193 2.44 6.09 -13.80
CA ALA A 193 1.63 5.41 -12.78
C ALA A 193 0.52 6.31 -12.21
N ALA A 194 0.77 7.61 -12.04
CA ALA A 194 -0.25 8.55 -11.62
C ALA A 194 -1.40 8.66 -12.63
N ARG A 195 -1.08 8.82 -13.93
CA ARG A 195 -2.09 8.88 -14.99
C ARG A 195 -2.93 7.59 -15.08
N ASP A 196 -2.29 6.43 -14.92
CA ASP A 196 -2.99 5.15 -14.91
C ASP A 196 -3.96 5.06 -13.70
N ILE A 197 -3.55 5.55 -12.52
CA ILE A 197 -4.41 5.61 -11.34
C ILE A 197 -5.56 6.59 -11.56
N GLU A 198 -5.31 7.78 -12.11
CA GLU A 198 -6.35 8.77 -12.44
C GLU A 198 -7.41 8.18 -13.36
N LYS A 199 -6.98 7.48 -14.42
CA LYS A 199 -7.87 6.80 -15.36
C LYS A 199 -8.74 5.77 -14.64
N LEU A 200 -8.16 4.87 -13.83
CA LEU A 200 -8.90 3.84 -13.10
C LEU A 200 -9.91 4.44 -12.12
N LEU A 201 -9.54 5.51 -11.42
CA LEU A 201 -10.44 6.21 -10.50
C LEU A 201 -11.60 6.87 -11.24
N THR A 202 -11.33 7.52 -12.40
CA THR A 202 -12.37 8.12 -13.24
C THR A 202 -13.34 7.06 -13.78
N GLU A 203 -12.81 5.94 -14.28
CA GLU A 203 -13.64 4.81 -14.75
C GLU A 203 -14.48 4.19 -13.63
N ALA A 204 -13.98 4.22 -12.38
CA ALA A 204 -14.72 3.78 -11.19
C ALA A 204 -15.75 4.81 -10.68
N GLY A 205 -15.90 5.95 -11.36
CA GLY A 205 -16.87 6.98 -11.05
C GLY A 205 -16.46 7.99 -10.00
N PHE A 206 -15.15 8.11 -9.70
CA PHE A 206 -14.63 9.19 -8.88
C PHE A 206 -14.52 10.48 -9.69
N THR A 207 -14.75 11.60 -9.02
CA THR A 207 -14.59 12.96 -9.54
C THR A 207 -13.62 13.76 -8.67
N GLN A 208 -13.26 14.98 -9.08
CA GLN A 208 -12.40 15.87 -8.30
C GLN A 208 -11.07 15.23 -7.88
N LEU A 209 -10.33 14.72 -8.87
CA LEU A 209 -9.02 14.12 -8.64
C LEU A 209 -7.95 15.18 -8.45
N SER A 210 -7.03 14.94 -7.52
CA SER A 210 -5.81 15.74 -7.34
C SER A 210 -4.59 14.84 -7.21
N THR A 211 -3.51 15.18 -7.90
CA THR A 211 -2.27 14.39 -7.91
C THR A 211 -1.18 15.11 -7.14
N HIS A 212 -0.58 14.41 -6.20
CA HIS A 212 0.50 14.88 -5.35
C HIS A 212 1.76 14.04 -5.58
N THR A 213 2.93 14.65 -5.43
CA THR A 213 4.22 13.97 -5.65
C THR A 213 5.15 14.19 -4.47
N LEU A 214 5.74 13.10 -3.95
CA LEU A 214 6.84 13.16 -2.98
C LEU A 214 8.16 12.86 -3.71
N PRO A 215 9.18 13.76 -3.65
CA PRO A 215 10.44 13.61 -4.38
C PRO A 215 11.38 12.61 -3.70
N LEU A 216 11.01 11.32 -3.72
CA LEU A 216 11.91 10.21 -3.38
C LEU A 216 12.58 9.64 -4.65
N SER A 217 13.43 8.66 -4.50
CA SER A 217 14.05 7.94 -5.61
C SER A 217 13.59 6.47 -5.63
N PRO A 218 12.76 6.07 -6.61
CA PRO A 218 11.94 6.93 -7.48
C PRO A 218 10.89 7.71 -6.70
N SER A 219 10.32 8.76 -7.32
CA SER A 219 9.28 9.57 -6.69
C SER A 219 8.01 8.79 -6.40
N VAL A 220 7.26 9.22 -5.40
CA VAL A 220 5.93 8.68 -5.09
C VAL A 220 4.87 9.57 -5.72
N ALA A 221 3.93 8.99 -6.44
CA ALA A 221 2.71 9.67 -6.83
C ALA A 221 1.55 9.22 -5.93
N CYS A 222 0.71 10.14 -5.51
CA CYS A 222 -0.53 9.87 -4.80
C CYS A 222 -1.66 10.63 -5.48
N VAL A 223 -2.67 9.91 -5.93
CA VAL A 223 -3.90 10.49 -6.47
C VAL A 223 -4.97 10.43 -5.40
N ILE A 224 -5.53 11.57 -5.06
CA ILE A 224 -6.65 11.69 -4.13
C ILE A 224 -7.90 12.02 -4.94
N ALA A 225 -8.97 11.32 -4.65
CA ALA A 225 -10.28 11.53 -5.23
C ALA A 225 -11.31 11.74 -4.11
N ALA A 226 -12.22 12.68 -4.28
CA ALA A 226 -13.35 12.85 -3.38
C ALA A 226 -14.53 12.00 -3.84
N SER A 227 -15.29 11.47 -2.88
CA SER A 227 -16.62 10.95 -3.13
C SER A 227 -17.55 12.15 -3.36
N SER A 228 -18.29 12.18 -4.47
CA SER A 228 -19.31 13.20 -4.69
C SER A 228 -20.27 13.21 -3.51
N THR A 229 -20.49 14.39 -2.92
CA THR A 229 -21.62 14.60 -2.03
C THR A 229 -22.89 14.54 -2.88
N CYS A 230 -23.70 13.50 -2.72
CA CYS A 230 -25.10 13.55 -3.11
C CYS A 230 -25.89 14.29 -2.05
#